data_247c8e8350669967dd0dff048b73796a
#
_entry.id   247c8e8350669967dd0dff048b73796a
#
_cell.length_a   1.000
_cell.length_b   1.000
_cell.length_c   1.000
_cell.angle_alpha   90.00
_cell.angle_beta   90.00
_cell.angle_gamma   90.00
#
_symmetry.space_group_name_H-M   'P 1'
#
loop_
_entity.id
_entity.type
_entity.pdbx_description
1 polymer ?
#
loop_
_entity_poly.entity_id
_entity_poly.type
_entity_poly.pdbx_seq_one_letter_code
_entity_poly.pdbx_strand_id
1 'polypeptide(L)'
;MFKEAADIKTSDQLHLPVPEAKFETVVVKPSEIQQDMVKSLSERAAEVHSGAVDPSVDNMLKITSDGRKIGLDQRLMNPLTPDDPDSKLNACVDNVLRIWNETKEDNLTQLIFCDMSTPKGDGSFNVYDDIRTKLLAAGVPESEVEFIHNADTEGKKADLFSKVRSGKVRVLLGSTAKMGAGTNVQTLLVAVHHLDVGWRPSDMTQRNGRIIRQGNKNKQVYVYNYVTEGTFDAYLWQTLENKQKFISQIMTSKSPMRSCDDVDEQALSYAEVKALCAGDPRIREKMDLDVQVARLKVLRSDYQNQK
;
A
#
# COMPACT_ATOMS: atom_id res chain seq x y z
N MET A 1 -5.29 27.43 16.70
CA MET A 1 -6.50 26.67 17.06
C MET A 1 -6.20 25.22 17.48
N PHE A 2 -5.68 24.32 16.65
CA PHE A 2 -5.43 22.92 17.07
C PHE A 2 -4.36 22.80 18.19
N LYS A 3 -3.26 23.52 18.09
CA LYS A 3 -2.17 23.56 19.10
C LYS A 3 -2.53 24.25 20.41
N GLU A 4 -3.55 25.07 20.43
CA GLU A 4 -4.04 25.73 21.65
C GLU A 4 -4.90 24.78 22.48
N ALA A 5 -5.45 23.71 21.83
CA ALA A 5 -6.33 22.74 22.43
C ALA A 5 -5.69 21.36 22.66
N ALA A 6 -4.50 21.09 22.10
CA ALA A 6 -3.86 19.78 22.16
C ALA A 6 -2.35 19.88 22.40
N ASP A 7 -1.83 19.13 23.37
CA ASP A 7 -0.39 18.88 23.56
C ASP A 7 0.05 17.77 22.62
N ILE A 8 0.78 18.12 21.54
CA ILE A 8 1.20 17.19 20.52
C ILE A 8 2.66 16.82 20.76
N LYS A 9 2.90 15.54 21.05
CA LYS A 9 4.24 14.97 21.14
C LYS A 9 4.43 13.91 20.06
N THR A 10 5.49 14.06 19.29
CA THR A 10 5.89 13.04 18.31
C THR A 10 6.57 11.86 19.02
N SER A 11 6.60 10.69 18.38
CA SER A 11 7.28 9.49 18.91
C SER A 11 8.74 9.77 19.29
N ASP A 12 9.44 10.59 18.53
CA ASP A 12 10.83 10.97 18.77
C ASP A 12 11.01 11.77 20.08
N GLN A 13 9.97 12.50 20.50
CA GLN A 13 9.98 13.29 21.75
C GLN A 13 9.63 12.43 22.97
N LEU A 14 9.02 11.26 22.76
CA LEU A 14 8.55 10.39 23.84
C LEU A 14 9.60 9.36 24.29
N HIS A 15 10.69 9.17 23.55
CA HIS A 15 11.76 8.19 23.84
C HIS A 15 11.24 6.82 24.24
N LEU A 16 10.20 6.35 23.52
CA LEU A 16 9.59 5.05 23.81
C LEU A 16 10.57 3.90 23.54
N PRO A 17 10.60 2.83 24.37
CA PRO A 17 11.42 1.66 24.12
C PRO A 17 10.85 0.81 22.99
N VAL A 18 11.01 1.28 21.77
CA VAL A 18 10.60 0.61 20.53
C VAL A 18 11.82 0.25 19.70
N PRO A 19 11.74 -0.78 18.84
CA PRO A 19 12.87 -1.14 17.98
C PRO A 19 13.19 -0.04 16.98
N GLU A 20 14.44 0.02 16.55
CA GLU A 20 14.87 0.82 15.40
C GLU A 20 14.31 0.21 14.12
N ALA A 21 13.57 0.97 13.33
CA ALA A 21 12.98 0.51 12.08
C ALA A 21 13.83 0.93 10.88
N LYS A 22 14.23 -0.03 10.05
CA LYS A 22 14.81 0.21 8.73
C LYS A 22 13.73 0.08 7.67
N PHE A 23 13.55 1.13 6.89
CA PHE A 23 12.62 1.17 5.78
C PHE A 23 13.35 0.88 4.47
N GLU A 24 12.90 -0.11 3.74
CA GLU A 24 13.45 -0.51 2.45
C GLU A 24 12.35 -0.47 1.38
N THR A 25 12.62 0.21 0.28
CA THR A 25 11.72 0.21 -0.89
C THR A 25 12.29 -0.69 -1.96
N VAL A 26 11.56 -1.76 -2.26
CA VAL A 26 11.89 -2.73 -3.31
C VAL A 26 11.15 -2.32 -4.56
N VAL A 27 11.87 -1.76 -5.51
CA VAL A 27 11.32 -1.32 -6.81
C VAL A 27 11.57 -2.40 -7.84
N VAL A 28 10.51 -2.87 -8.49
CA VAL A 28 10.58 -3.83 -9.59
C VAL A 28 10.08 -3.19 -10.88
N LYS A 29 10.57 -3.69 -12.02
CA LYS A 29 10.09 -3.26 -13.33
C LYS A 29 8.79 -4.00 -13.68
N PRO A 30 7.85 -3.34 -14.37
CA PRO A 30 6.66 -4.03 -14.87
C PRO A 30 7.02 -5.00 -16.01
N SER A 31 6.33 -6.14 -16.10
CA SER A 31 6.40 -7.01 -17.26
C SER A 31 5.87 -6.31 -18.51
N GLU A 32 6.17 -6.83 -19.70
CA GLU A 32 5.59 -6.32 -20.96
C GLU A 32 4.05 -6.39 -20.93
N ILE A 33 3.49 -7.45 -20.38
CA ILE A 33 2.04 -7.62 -20.21
C ILE A 33 1.45 -6.53 -19.31
N GLN A 34 2.10 -6.23 -18.17
CA GLN A 34 1.65 -5.15 -17.29
C GLN A 34 1.73 -3.79 -17.99
N GLN A 35 2.79 -3.53 -18.75
CA GLN A 35 2.93 -2.29 -19.52
C GLN A 35 1.79 -2.13 -20.53
N ASP A 36 1.43 -3.18 -21.26
CA ASP A 36 0.34 -3.14 -22.23
C ASP A 36 -1.03 -2.98 -21.54
N MET A 37 -1.24 -3.64 -20.42
CA MET A 37 -2.44 -3.45 -19.59
C MET A 37 -2.55 -1.99 -19.09
N VAL A 38 -1.46 -1.36 -18.64
CA VAL A 38 -1.44 0.05 -18.21
C VAL A 38 -1.77 0.97 -19.39
N LYS A 39 -1.22 0.73 -20.58
CA LYS A 39 -1.58 1.52 -21.79
C LYS A 39 -3.07 1.44 -22.10
N SER A 40 -3.67 0.25 -22.01
CA SER A 40 -5.12 0.07 -22.27
C SER A 40 -6.01 0.86 -21.31
N LEU A 41 -5.54 1.13 -20.08
CA LEU A 41 -6.27 1.98 -19.14
C LEU A 41 -6.38 3.44 -19.62
N SER A 42 -5.37 3.94 -20.36
CA SER A 42 -5.44 5.29 -20.96
C SER A 42 -6.53 5.40 -22.01
N GLU A 43 -6.69 4.37 -22.85
CA GLU A 43 -7.75 4.31 -23.86
C GLU A 43 -9.12 4.29 -23.20
N ARG A 44 -9.33 3.40 -22.22
CA ARG A 44 -10.56 3.35 -21.43
C ARG A 44 -10.87 4.68 -20.73
N ALA A 45 -9.87 5.33 -20.15
CA ALA A 45 -10.04 6.63 -19.50
C ALA A 45 -10.44 7.73 -20.49
N ALA A 46 -9.95 7.69 -21.73
CA ALA A 46 -10.36 8.61 -22.79
C ALA A 46 -11.82 8.40 -23.21
N GLU A 47 -12.26 7.14 -23.34
CA GLU A 47 -13.65 6.78 -23.66
C GLU A 47 -14.61 7.25 -22.54
N VAL A 48 -14.26 7.00 -21.28
CA VAL A 48 -15.06 7.49 -20.14
C VAL A 48 -15.11 9.01 -20.12
N HIS A 49 -13.98 9.69 -20.35
CA HIS A 49 -13.92 11.15 -20.34
C HIS A 49 -14.73 11.78 -21.47
N SER A 50 -14.76 11.15 -22.64
CA SER A 50 -15.56 11.62 -23.80
C SER A 50 -17.07 11.34 -23.65
N GLY A 51 -17.48 10.56 -22.66
CA GLY A 51 -18.86 10.11 -22.48
C GLY A 51 -19.28 9.02 -23.49
N ALA A 52 -18.33 8.37 -24.16
CA ALA A 52 -18.60 7.29 -25.12
C ALA A 52 -19.06 5.99 -24.46
N VAL A 53 -18.81 5.83 -23.16
CA VAL A 53 -19.14 4.62 -22.39
C VAL A 53 -20.09 4.97 -21.26
N ASP A 54 -21.10 4.13 -21.02
CA ASP A 54 -22.02 4.28 -19.89
C ASP A 54 -21.26 4.13 -18.57
N PRO A 55 -21.41 5.03 -17.59
CA PRO A 55 -20.74 4.95 -16.29
C PRO A 55 -20.99 3.67 -15.50
N SER A 56 -22.09 2.94 -15.79
CA SER A 56 -22.36 1.64 -15.19
C SER A 56 -21.48 0.51 -15.77
N VAL A 57 -21.00 0.67 -17.00
CA VAL A 57 -20.11 -0.27 -17.70
C VAL A 57 -18.67 -0.03 -17.33
N ASP A 58 -18.20 1.24 -17.46
CA ASP A 58 -16.85 1.65 -17.08
C ASP A 58 -16.83 3.09 -16.53
N ASN A 59 -15.92 3.35 -15.59
CA ASN A 59 -15.76 4.64 -14.94
C ASN A 59 -14.37 4.79 -14.33
N MET A 60 -14.01 6.02 -13.94
CA MET A 60 -12.67 6.30 -13.37
C MET A 60 -12.35 5.50 -12.11
N LEU A 61 -13.35 5.19 -11.27
CA LEU A 61 -13.14 4.36 -10.09
C LEU A 61 -12.75 2.91 -10.45
N LYS A 62 -13.45 2.34 -11.45
CA LYS A 62 -13.15 0.99 -11.96
C LYS A 62 -11.76 0.95 -12.60
N ILE A 63 -11.43 1.93 -13.44
CA ILE A 63 -10.11 2.09 -14.07
C ILE A 63 -9.02 2.19 -13.01
N THR A 64 -9.23 2.99 -11.97
CA THR A 64 -8.28 3.14 -10.85
C THR A 64 -8.11 1.81 -10.10
N SER A 65 -9.20 1.10 -9.83
CA SER A 65 -9.15 -0.20 -9.18
C SER A 65 -8.40 -1.23 -10.02
N ASP A 66 -8.64 -1.27 -11.32
CA ASP A 66 -7.95 -2.16 -12.25
C ASP A 66 -6.45 -1.81 -12.35
N GLY A 67 -6.10 -0.51 -12.40
CA GLY A 67 -4.72 -0.05 -12.38
C GLY A 67 -3.95 -0.49 -11.11
N ARG A 68 -4.61 -0.48 -9.96
CA ARG A 68 -4.05 -1.00 -8.71
C ARG A 68 -3.83 -2.52 -8.75
N LYS A 69 -4.77 -3.27 -9.34
CA LYS A 69 -4.61 -4.72 -9.54
C LYS A 69 -3.43 -5.03 -10.45
N ILE A 70 -3.32 -4.30 -11.59
CA ILE A 70 -2.20 -4.44 -12.52
C ILE A 70 -0.87 -4.15 -11.81
N GLY A 71 -0.79 -3.09 -11.01
CA GLY A 71 0.40 -2.77 -10.23
C GLY A 71 0.75 -3.82 -9.17
N LEU A 72 -0.23 -4.56 -8.67
CA LEU A 72 -0.01 -5.66 -7.74
C LEU A 72 0.42 -6.94 -8.45
N ASP A 73 -0.39 -7.44 -9.37
CA ASP A 73 -0.10 -8.64 -10.17
C ASP A 73 -1.02 -8.71 -11.40
N GLN A 74 -0.45 -8.96 -12.57
CA GLN A 74 -1.19 -9.08 -13.85
C GLN A 74 -2.26 -10.16 -13.83
N ARG A 75 -2.07 -11.25 -13.08
CA ARG A 75 -3.01 -12.36 -12.95
C ARG A 75 -4.31 -11.98 -12.25
N LEU A 76 -4.35 -10.85 -11.54
CA LEU A 76 -5.59 -10.30 -10.98
C LEU A 76 -6.54 -9.73 -12.04
N MET A 77 -6.00 -9.37 -13.21
CA MET A 77 -6.79 -8.93 -14.36
C MET A 77 -7.12 -10.10 -15.29
N ASN A 78 -6.16 -10.96 -15.54
CA ASN A 78 -6.32 -12.15 -16.37
C ASN A 78 -5.55 -13.32 -15.74
N PRO A 79 -6.24 -14.28 -15.08
CA PRO A 79 -5.61 -15.43 -14.45
C PRO A 79 -4.83 -16.36 -15.40
N LEU A 80 -5.03 -16.21 -16.71
CA LEU A 80 -4.30 -16.99 -17.73
C LEU A 80 -2.92 -16.39 -18.08
N THR A 81 -2.61 -15.21 -17.58
CA THR A 81 -1.25 -14.64 -17.77
C THR A 81 -0.25 -15.42 -16.93
N PRO A 82 1.00 -15.56 -17.41
CA PRO A 82 2.05 -16.25 -16.67
C PRO A 82 2.41 -15.51 -15.38
N ASP A 83 3.00 -16.24 -14.43
CA ASP A 83 3.71 -15.62 -13.31
C ASP A 83 4.96 -14.90 -13.85
N ASP A 84 5.15 -13.66 -13.42
CA ASP A 84 6.35 -12.90 -13.77
C ASP A 84 7.40 -13.14 -12.67
N PRO A 85 8.55 -13.78 -13.00
CA PRO A 85 9.58 -14.09 -12.01
C PRO A 85 10.18 -12.85 -11.34
N ASP A 86 10.17 -11.70 -12.02
CA ASP A 86 10.71 -10.44 -11.53
C ASP A 86 9.63 -9.56 -10.85
N SER A 87 8.45 -10.11 -10.62
CA SER A 87 7.34 -9.39 -9.97
C SER A 87 7.63 -9.03 -8.51
N LYS A 88 6.95 -8.01 -8.01
CA LYS A 88 7.06 -7.64 -6.59
C LYS A 88 6.56 -8.72 -5.64
N LEU A 89 5.68 -9.63 -6.09
CA LEU A 89 5.27 -10.79 -5.31
C LEU A 89 6.43 -11.74 -5.12
N ASN A 90 7.15 -12.06 -6.19
CA ASN A 90 8.33 -12.93 -6.12
C ASN A 90 9.44 -12.27 -5.31
N ALA A 91 9.70 -10.98 -5.49
CA ALA A 91 10.65 -10.23 -4.65
C ALA A 91 10.25 -10.25 -3.15
N CYS A 92 8.95 -10.24 -2.84
CA CYS A 92 8.47 -10.38 -1.46
C CYS A 92 8.73 -11.79 -0.94
N VAL A 93 8.41 -12.83 -1.71
CA VAL A 93 8.68 -14.24 -1.35
C VAL A 93 10.16 -14.44 -1.07
N ASP A 94 11.04 -13.92 -1.92
CA ASP A 94 12.51 -14.04 -1.73
C ASP A 94 12.96 -13.37 -0.44
N ASN A 95 12.49 -12.16 -0.13
CA ASN A 95 12.81 -11.48 1.11
C ASN A 95 12.27 -12.24 2.34
N VAL A 96 11.05 -12.75 2.25
CA VAL A 96 10.43 -13.56 3.33
C VAL A 96 11.25 -14.83 3.58
N LEU A 97 11.64 -15.54 2.52
CA LEU A 97 12.47 -16.76 2.61
C LEU A 97 13.86 -16.46 3.17
N ARG A 98 14.50 -15.38 2.73
CA ARG A 98 15.80 -14.95 3.25
C ARG A 98 15.72 -14.72 4.76
N ILE A 99 14.77 -13.91 5.22
CA ILE A 99 14.59 -13.59 6.64
C ILE A 99 14.19 -14.83 7.42
N TRP A 100 13.31 -15.68 6.86
CA TRP A 100 12.92 -16.94 7.49
C TRP A 100 14.12 -17.86 7.75
N ASN A 101 15.02 -17.99 6.78
CA ASN A 101 16.25 -18.78 6.92
C ASN A 101 17.23 -18.14 7.90
N GLU A 102 17.50 -16.83 7.80
CA GLU A 102 18.46 -16.11 8.66
C GLU A 102 18.05 -16.12 10.15
N THR A 103 16.74 -16.20 10.43
CA THR A 103 16.19 -16.12 11.78
C THR A 103 15.57 -17.43 12.27
N LYS A 104 16.00 -18.55 11.68
CA LYS A 104 15.44 -19.88 11.96
C LYS A 104 15.61 -20.31 13.42
N GLU A 105 16.76 -20.02 14.02
CA GLU A 105 17.07 -20.40 15.39
C GLU A 105 16.24 -19.62 16.42
N ASP A 106 15.94 -18.36 16.12
CA ASP A 106 15.18 -17.47 16.99
C ASP A 106 13.67 -17.52 16.73
N ASN A 107 13.23 -18.24 15.69
CA ASN A 107 11.84 -18.34 15.26
C ASN A 107 11.17 -16.97 15.08
N LEU A 108 11.91 -15.98 14.55
CA LEU A 108 11.36 -14.64 14.33
C LEU A 108 10.25 -14.67 13.30
N THR A 109 9.33 -13.72 13.42
CA THR A 109 8.08 -13.70 12.68
C THR A 109 7.99 -12.52 11.72
N GLN A 110 7.16 -12.65 10.68
CA GLN A 110 6.98 -11.66 9.63
C GLN A 110 5.49 -11.46 9.36
N LEU A 111 5.08 -10.23 9.04
CA LEU A 111 3.73 -9.91 8.56
C LEU A 111 3.77 -9.48 7.09
N ILE A 112 2.81 -9.94 6.30
CA ILE A 112 2.61 -9.50 4.92
C ILE A 112 1.22 -8.86 4.83
N PHE A 113 1.18 -7.59 4.43
CA PHE A 113 -0.05 -6.83 4.21
C PHE A 113 -0.40 -6.78 2.72
N CYS A 114 -1.62 -7.20 2.39
CA CYS A 114 -2.23 -7.06 1.08
C CYS A 114 -3.74 -6.87 1.22
N ASP A 115 -4.26 -5.74 0.76
CA ASP A 115 -5.69 -5.40 0.83
C ASP A 115 -6.44 -5.71 -0.47
N MET A 116 -5.76 -5.61 -1.62
CA MET A 116 -6.38 -5.72 -2.95
C MET A 116 -6.79 -7.14 -3.34
N SER A 117 -6.17 -8.16 -2.76
CA SER A 117 -6.34 -9.54 -3.19
C SER A 117 -6.50 -10.48 -1.99
N THR A 118 -7.56 -10.29 -1.22
CA THR A 118 -7.90 -11.17 -0.09
C THR A 118 -8.52 -12.49 -0.57
N PRO A 119 -8.30 -13.61 0.15
CA PRO A 119 -8.87 -14.89 -0.21
C PRO A 119 -10.42 -14.87 -0.22
N LYS A 120 -11.03 -15.36 -1.28
CA LYS A 120 -12.50 -15.42 -1.42
C LYS A 120 -13.06 -16.82 -1.21
N GLY A 121 -12.21 -17.86 -1.28
CA GLY A 121 -12.62 -19.24 -1.16
C GLY A 121 -13.36 -19.80 -2.39
N ASP A 122 -13.35 -19.07 -3.51
CA ASP A 122 -14.04 -19.42 -4.76
C ASP A 122 -13.11 -20.09 -5.80
N GLY A 123 -11.85 -20.36 -5.43
CA GLY A 123 -10.84 -20.93 -6.31
C GLY A 123 -10.23 -19.93 -7.31
N SER A 124 -10.66 -18.67 -7.29
CA SER A 124 -10.03 -17.62 -8.11
C SER A 124 -8.61 -17.31 -7.64
N PHE A 125 -7.75 -16.91 -8.59
CA PHE A 125 -6.39 -16.47 -8.27
C PHE A 125 -6.42 -15.37 -7.22
N ASN A 126 -5.61 -15.52 -6.18
CA ASN A 126 -5.35 -14.48 -5.19
C ASN A 126 -3.89 -14.53 -4.71
N VAL A 127 -3.40 -13.39 -4.25
CA VAL A 127 -2.02 -13.20 -3.84
C VAL A 127 -1.65 -14.02 -2.60
N TYR A 128 -2.60 -14.26 -1.71
CA TYR A 128 -2.35 -15.02 -0.47
C TYR A 128 -2.01 -16.46 -0.75
N ASP A 129 -2.82 -17.13 -1.59
CA ASP A 129 -2.60 -18.52 -1.97
C ASP A 129 -1.34 -18.69 -2.82
N ASP A 130 -1.03 -17.71 -3.71
CA ASP A 130 0.18 -17.72 -4.53
C ASP A 130 1.44 -17.64 -3.64
N ILE A 131 1.49 -16.70 -2.71
CA ILE A 131 2.61 -16.55 -1.78
C ILE A 131 2.76 -17.80 -0.91
N ARG A 132 1.66 -18.31 -0.34
CA ARG A 132 1.69 -19.54 0.46
C ARG A 132 2.26 -20.70 -0.35
N THR A 133 1.75 -20.92 -1.58
CA THR A 133 2.22 -22.00 -2.46
C THR A 133 3.72 -21.89 -2.71
N LYS A 134 4.23 -20.69 -3.00
CA LYS A 134 5.66 -20.45 -3.24
C LYS A 134 6.51 -20.70 -1.99
N LEU A 135 6.05 -20.25 -0.83
CA LEU A 135 6.74 -20.49 0.44
C LEU A 135 6.82 -21.98 0.79
N LEU A 136 5.71 -22.71 0.63
CA LEU A 136 5.66 -24.17 0.87
C LEU A 136 6.57 -24.92 -0.12
N ALA A 137 6.55 -24.54 -1.40
CA ALA A 137 7.42 -25.13 -2.42
C ALA A 137 8.91 -24.88 -2.11
N ALA A 138 9.25 -23.78 -1.44
CA ALA A 138 10.60 -23.48 -0.97
C ALA A 138 10.97 -24.16 0.35
N GLY A 139 10.10 -24.97 0.92
CA GLY A 139 10.37 -25.77 2.13
C GLY A 139 9.92 -25.15 3.45
N VAL A 140 9.19 -24.04 3.44
CA VAL A 140 8.57 -23.51 4.67
C VAL A 140 7.45 -24.46 5.11
N PRO A 141 7.42 -24.93 6.37
CA PRO A 141 6.35 -25.79 6.87
C PRO A 141 4.98 -25.12 6.78
N GLU A 142 3.96 -25.88 6.37
CA GLU A 142 2.59 -25.37 6.24
C GLU A 142 2.07 -24.75 7.55
N SER A 143 2.43 -25.33 8.68
CA SER A 143 2.04 -24.85 10.01
C SER A 143 2.63 -23.48 10.39
N GLU A 144 3.65 -23.02 9.67
CA GLU A 144 4.31 -21.74 9.91
C GLU A 144 3.75 -20.58 9.09
N VAL A 145 2.85 -20.86 8.11
CA VAL A 145 2.24 -19.85 7.21
C VAL A 145 0.73 -19.83 7.42
N GLU A 146 0.21 -18.71 7.89
CA GLU A 146 -1.22 -18.56 8.18
C GLU A 146 -1.82 -17.27 7.60
N PHE A 147 -3.14 -17.31 7.38
CA PHE A 147 -3.93 -16.14 6.98
C PHE A 147 -4.83 -15.70 8.12
N ILE A 148 -4.82 -14.39 8.43
CA ILE A 148 -5.74 -13.83 9.43
C ILE A 148 -7.21 -14.12 9.07
N HIS A 149 -7.52 -14.30 7.78
CA HIS A 149 -8.86 -14.55 7.28
C HIS A 149 -9.42 -15.92 7.73
N ASN A 150 -8.55 -16.87 8.11
CA ASN A 150 -8.94 -18.16 8.68
C ASN A 150 -9.40 -18.07 10.15
N ALA A 151 -9.09 -16.95 10.81
CA ALA A 151 -9.48 -16.69 12.19
C ALA A 151 -10.72 -15.76 12.23
N ASP A 152 -11.89 -16.34 12.05
CA ASP A 152 -13.19 -15.65 11.93
C ASP A 152 -13.82 -15.27 13.27
N THR A 153 -13.34 -15.85 14.39
CA THR A 153 -13.82 -15.56 15.74
C THR A 153 -12.70 -14.94 16.60
N GLU A 154 -13.07 -14.20 17.64
CA GLU A 154 -12.07 -13.61 18.56
C GLU A 154 -11.22 -14.69 19.26
N GLY A 155 -11.79 -15.86 19.56
CA GLY A 155 -11.03 -16.98 20.13
C GLY A 155 -9.97 -17.52 19.16
N LYS A 156 -10.33 -17.72 17.89
CA LYS A 156 -9.38 -18.16 16.86
C LYS A 156 -8.30 -17.10 16.60
N LYS A 157 -8.66 -15.80 16.62
CA LYS A 157 -7.67 -14.72 16.50
C LYS A 157 -6.69 -14.72 17.67
N ALA A 158 -7.20 -14.88 18.91
CA ALA A 158 -6.36 -14.93 20.10
C ALA A 158 -5.36 -16.10 20.05
N ASP A 159 -5.82 -17.29 19.61
CA ASP A 159 -4.96 -18.48 19.41
C ASP A 159 -3.92 -18.21 18.32
N LEU A 160 -4.33 -17.70 17.16
CA LEU A 160 -3.43 -17.36 16.06
C LEU A 160 -2.36 -16.36 16.50
N PHE A 161 -2.74 -15.29 17.19
CA PHE A 161 -1.78 -14.30 17.69
C PHE A 161 -0.83 -14.88 18.75
N SER A 162 -1.31 -15.82 19.54
CA SER A 162 -0.44 -16.59 20.49
C SER A 162 0.59 -17.42 19.73
N LYS A 163 0.20 -18.10 18.65
CA LYS A 163 1.10 -18.87 17.79
C LYS A 163 2.15 -17.96 17.11
N VAL A 164 1.76 -16.77 16.66
CA VAL A 164 2.71 -15.80 16.11
C VAL A 164 3.68 -15.30 17.18
N ARG A 165 3.20 -14.91 18.37
CA ARG A 165 4.08 -14.45 19.47
C ARG A 165 5.07 -15.51 19.95
N SER A 166 4.72 -16.78 19.82
CA SER A 166 5.59 -17.91 20.21
C SER A 166 6.48 -18.41 19.08
N GLY A 167 6.39 -17.85 17.87
CA GLY A 167 7.17 -18.27 16.70
C GLY A 167 6.71 -19.58 16.07
N LYS A 168 5.55 -20.12 16.46
CA LYS A 168 4.94 -21.30 15.81
C LYS A 168 4.39 -20.98 14.44
N VAL A 169 3.83 -19.79 14.26
CA VAL A 169 3.46 -19.20 12.96
C VAL A 169 4.47 -18.10 12.68
N ARG A 170 5.30 -18.28 11.68
CA ARG A 170 6.40 -17.37 11.36
C ARG A 170 6.05 -16.38 10.24
N VAL A 171 5.08 -16.69 9.41
CA VAL A 171 4.59 -15.80 8.34
C VAL A 171 3.08 -15.68 8.46
N LEU A 172 2.60 -14.47 8.75
CA LEU A 172 1.17 -14.16 8.82
C LEU A 172 0.80 -13.17 7.72
N LEU A 173 -0.14 -13.57 6.85
CA LEU A 173 -0.69 -12.71 5.81
C LEU A 173 -2.04 -12.14 6.24
N GLY A 174 -2.27 -10.86 5.92
CA GLY A 174 -3.55 -10.24 6.23
C GLY A 174 -3.77 -8.88 5.60
N SER A 175 -5.01 -8.41 5.73
CA SER A 175 -5.41 -7.07 5.29
C SER A 175 -5.31 -6.06 6.43
N THR A 176 -5.24 -4.77 6.07
CA THR A 176 -5.28 -3.67 7.06
C THR A 176 -6.51 -3.76 7.93
N ALA A 177 -7.68 -4.05 7.34
CA ALA A 177 -8.93 -4.18 8.07
C ALA A 177 -8.89 -5.28 9.15
N LYS A 178 -8.22 -6.39 8.89
CA LYS A 178 -8.13 -7.54 9.79
C LYS A 178 -6.96 -7.48 10.77
N MET A 179 -5.82 -6.90 10.36
CA MET A 179 -4.59 -6.82 11.14
C MET A 179 -4.22 -5.39 11.58
N GLY A 180 -4.86 -4.36 11.03
CA GLY A 180 -4.53 -2.96 11.33
C GLY A 180 -4.90 -2.50 12.73
N ALA A 181 -5.89 -3.11 13.39
CA ALA A 181 -6.31 -2.78 14.75
C ALA A 181 -6.33 -4.03 15.64
N GLY A 182 -6.05 -3.87 16.94
CA GLY A 182 -6.18 -4.94 17.93
C GLY A 182 -5.15 -6.08 17.87
N THR A 183 -4.26 -6.09 16.87
CA THR A 183 -3.30 -7.18 16.65
C THR A 183 -2.06 -7.00 17.51
N ASN A 184 -1.88 -7.86 18.51
CA ASN A 184 -0.72 -7.90 19.40
C ASN A 184 0.19 -9.08 19.05
N VAL A 185 1.10 -8.89 18.08
CA VAL A 185 2.01 -9.96 17.59
C VAL A 185 3.48 -9.53 17.57
N GLN A 186 3.80 -8.37 18.13
CA GLN A 186 5.10 -7.71 18.01
C GLN A 186 6.28 -8.47 18.65
N THR A 187 6.05 -9.39 19.55
CA THR A 187 7.10 -9.97 20.44
C THR A 187 8.33 -10.48 19.67
N LEU A 188 8.13 -11.25 18.60
CA LEU A 188 9.19 -11.82 17.75
C LEU A 188 9.15 -11.23 16.33
N LEU A 189 8.38 -10.18 16.10
CA LEU A 189 8.16 -9.61 14.78
C LEU A 189 9.40 -8.85 14.32
N VAL A 190 10.06 -9.33 13.26
CA VAL A 190 11.31 -8.76 12.72
C VAL A 190 11.09 -8.02 11.40
N ALA A 191 10.08 -8.38 10.62
CA ALA A 191 9.80 -7.74 9.35
C ALA A 191 8.30 -7.56 9.07
N VAL A 192 7.99 -6.48 8.37
CA VAL A 192 6.66 -6.21 7.78
C VAL A 192 6.84 -5.92 6.30
N HIS A 193 5.99 -6.53 5.48
CA HIS A 193 5.99 -6.42 4.02
C HIS A 193 4.69 -5.78 3.55
N HIS A 194 4.77 -4.66 2.84
CA HIS A 194 3.63 -3.95 2.27
C HIS A 194 3.58 -4.19 0.76
N LEU A 195 2.72 -5.10 0.30
CA LEU A 195 2.53 -5.42 -1.12
C LEU A 195 1.67 -4.38 -1.85
N ASP A 196 0.80 -3.73 -1.11
CA ASP A 196 -0.06 -2.65 -1.60
C ASP A 196 -0.22 -1.57 -0.54
N VAL A 197 -0.73 -0.42 -0.96
CA VAL A 197 -1.06 0.68 -0.07
C VAL A 197 -2.50 1.12 -0.24
N GLY A 198 -3.09 1.61 0.86
CA GLY A 198 -4.37 2.30 0.84
C GLY A 198 -4.23 3.76 0.45
N TRP A 199 -5.33 4.49 0.48
CA TRP A 199 -5.40 5.93 0.21
C TRP A 199 -5.04 6.81 1.42
N ARG A 200 -4.98 6.20 2.62
CA ARG A 200 -4.86 6.92 3.89
C ARG A 200 -3.49 6.68 4.52
N PRO A 201 -2.75 7.75 4.86
CA PRO A 201 -1.51 7.62 5.63
C PRO A 201 -1.70 6.92 6.98
N SER A 202 -2.88 7.06 7.60
CA SER A 202 -3.23 6.37 8.84
C SER A 202 -3.13 4.85 8.75
N ASP A 203 -3.45 4.26 7.60
CA ASP A 203 -3.39 2.82 7.39
C ASP A 203 -1.94 2.34 7.47
N MET A 204 -1.00 3.07 6.86
CA MET A 204 0.42 2.78 6.95
C MET A 204 0.96 2.96 8.37
N THR A 205 0.51 4.01 9.06
CA THR A 205 0.85 4.22 10.48
C THR A 205 0.36 3.05 11.33
N GLN A 206 -0.85 2.55 11.08
CA GLN A 206 -1.40 1.38 11.79
C GLN A 206 -0.62 0.09 11.48
N ARG A 207 -0.30 -0.18 10.20
CA ARG A 207 0.50 -1.33 9.78
C ARG A 207 1.88 -1.30 10.44
N ASN A 208 2.60 -0.17 10.33
CA ASN A 208 3.93 0.02 10.92
C ASN A 208 3.90 -0.05 12.45
N GLY A 209 2.84 0.42 13.08
CA GLY A 209 2.60 0.31 14.52
C GLY A 209 2.42 -1.12 15.03
N ARG A 210 2.37 -2.14 14.16
CA ARG A 210 2.42 -3.54 14.59
C ARG A 210 3.84 -3.99 14.93
N ILE A 211 4.83 -3.45 14.26
CA ILE A 211 6.23 -3.82 14.44
C ILE A 211 7.01 -2.80 15.28
N ILE A 212 6.81 -1.49 15.04
CA ILE A 212 7.45 -0.40 15.80
C ILE A 212 6.65 -0.17 17.09
N ARG A 213 6.81 -1.10 18.04
CA ARG A 213 5.97 -1.14 19.24
C ARG A 213 6.73 -1.65 20.44
N GLN A 214 6.37 -1.13 21.62
CA GLN A 214 6.86 -1.65 22.89
C GLN A 214 6.56 -3.14 23.05
N GLY A 215 7.50 -3.89 23.63
CA GLY A 215 7.40 -5.33 23.82
C GLY A 215 7.89 -6.16 22.64
N ASN A 216 8.37 -5.53 21.56
CA ASN A 216 9.16 -6.20 20.54
C ASN A 216 10.56 -6.51 21.12
N LYS A 217 11.01 -7.76 21.01
CA LYS A 217 12.31 -8.21 21.54
C LYS A 217 13.48 -7.86 20.61
N ASN A 218 13.21 -7.55 19.35
CA ASN A 218 14.23 -7.18 18.39
C ASN A 218 14.67 -5.74 18.62
N LYS A 219 15.97 -5.49 18.58
CA LYS A 219 16.53 -4.13 18.63
C LYS A 219 16.33 -3.39 17.32
N GLN A 220 16.36 -4.12 16.21
CA GLN A 220 16.19 -3.63 14.86
C GLN A 220 15.14 -4.44 14.12
N VAL A 221 14.31 -3.77 13.33
CA VAL A 221 13.24 -4.37 12.51
C VAL A 221 13.23 -3.78 11.12
N TYR A 222 12.61 -4.47 10.18
CA TYR A 222 12.58 -4.10 8.77
C TYR A 222 11.16 -3.85 8.29
N VAL A 223 10.98 -2.80 7.51
CA VAL A 223 9.71 -2.46 6.84
C VAL A 223 9.99 -2.39 5.34
N TYR A 224 9.47 -3.37 4.60
CA TYR A 224 9.62 -3.47 3.16
C TYR A 224 8.41 -2.91 2.45
N ASN A 225 8.62 -1.96 1.54
CA ASN A 225 7.61 -1.40 0.66
C ASN A 225 7.87 -1.89 -0.76
N TYR A 226 6.94 -2.63 -1.36
CA TYR A 226 7.10 -3.18 -2.71
C TYR A 226 6.36 -2.31 -3.72
N VAL A 227 7.06 -1.91 -4.77
CA VAL A 227 6.56 -0.96 -5.78
C VAL A 227 6.86 -1.48 -7.17
N THR A 228 5.84 -1.54 -8.04
CA THR A 228 6.03 -1.78 -9.47
C THR A 228 6.15 -0.44 -10.19
N GLU A 229 7.34 -0.16 -10.74
CA GLU A 229 7.66 1.08 -11.44
C GLU A 229 6.72 1.32 -12.63
N GLY A 230 6.41 2.57 -12.95
CA GLY A 230 5.60 2.92 -14.11
C GLY A 230 4.15 2.45 -14.06
N THR A 231 3.63 2.08 -12.89
CA THR A 231 2.24 1.69 -12.69
C THR A 231 1.53 2.60 -11.68
N PHE A 232 0.23 2.36 -11.48
CA PHE A 232 -0.57 3.05 -10.45
C PHE A 232 -0.02 2.86 -9.04
N ASP A 233 0.75 1.80 -8.81
CA ASP A 233 1.38 1.50 -7.54
C ASP A 233 2.39 2.59 -7.14
N ALA A 234 3.31 2.94 -8.04
CA ALA A 234 4.29 4.00 -7.81
C ALA A 234 3.62 5.36 -7.52
N TYR A 235 2.55 5.67 -8.26
CA TYR A 235 1.77 6.88 -8.04
C TYR A 235 1.12 6.93 -6.65
N LEU A 236 0.51 5.81 -6.22
CA LEU A 236 -0.14 5.73 -4.91
C LEU A 236 0.85 5.91 -3.78
N TRP A 237 2.03 5.30 -3.88
CA TRP A 237 3.11 5.47 -2.90
C TRP A 237 3.55 6.93 -2.81
N GLN A 238 3.74 7.60 -3.96
CA GLN A 238 4.12 9.01 -3.99
C GLN A 238 3.03 9.92 -3.40
N THR A 239 1.77 9.65 -3.74
CA THR A 239 0.62 10.41 -3.21
C THR A 239 0.53 10.26 -1.69
N LEU A 240 0.71 9.04 -1.18
CA LEU A 240 0.70 8.76 0.24
C LEU A 240 1.84 9.49 0.98
N GLU A 241 3.04 9.49 0.41
CA GLU A 241 4.19 10.22 0.96
C GLU A 241 3.93 11.73 1.03
N ASN A 242 3.35 12.31 -0.01
CA ASN A 242 3.01 13.73 -0.05
C ASN A 242 1.95 14.07 1.01
N LYS A 243 0.90 13.25 1.16
CA LYS A 243 -0.11 13.39 2.22
C LYS A 243 0.54 13.32 3.61
N GLN A 244 1.43 12.37 3.83
CA GLN A 244 2.13 12.20 5.11
C GLN A 244 3.03 13.40 5.45
N LYS A 245 3.77 13.92 4.47
CA LYS A 245 4.58 15.13 4.63
C LYS A 245 3.72 16.33 5.03
N PHE A 246 2.58 16.50 4.37
CA PHE A 246 1.64 17.59 4.67
C PHE A 246 1.07 17.48 6.10
N ILE A 247 0.59 16.30 6.49
CA ILE A 247 0.11 16.04 7.85
C ILE A 247 1.21 16.38 8.89
N SER A 248 2.44 15.93 8.65
CA SER A 248 3.57 16.18 9.53
C SER A 248 3.88 17.68 9.65
N GLN A 249 3.78 18.43 8.56
CA GLN A 249 3.99 19.88 8.57
C GLN A 249 2.93 20.62 9.41
N ILE A 250 1.66 20.24 9.27
CA ILE A 250 0.57 20.81 10.08
C ILE A 250 0.80 20.49 11.56
N MET A 251 1.09 19.22 11.89
CA MET A 251 1.23 18.77 13.27
C MET A 251 2.46 19.38 13.97
N THR A 252 3.56 19.55 13.25
CA THR A 252 4.82 20.09 13.83
C THR A 252 4.94 21.60 13.71
N SER A 253 4.08 22.29 12.95
CA SER A 253 4.11 23.74 12.64
C SER A 253 5.44 24.23 12.07
N LYS A 254 6.20 23.38 11.39
CA LYS A 254 7.50 23.78 10.81
C LYS A 254 7.37 24.55 9.48
N SER A 255 6.19 24.60 8.89
CA SER A 255 5.91 25.46 7.72
C SER A 255 4.40 25.65 7.56
N PRO A 256 3.89 26.88 7.44
CA PRO A 256 2.48 27.12 7.22
C PRO A 256 2.16 26.98 5.73
N MET A 257 1.84 25.80 5.24
CA MET A 257 1.09 25.69 4.00
C MET A 257 -0.37 26.08 4.27
N ARG A 258 -0.87 27.10 3.58
CA ARG A 258 -2.23 27.65 3.79
C ARG A 258 -3.33 26.89 3.08
N SER A 259 -3.00 25.98 2.17
CA SER A 259 -3.96 25.13 1.45
C SER A 259 -3.32 23.80 1.07
N CYS A 260 -4.08 22.73 1.21
CA CYS A 260 -3.81 21.44 0.60
C CYS A 260 -5.03 21.06 -0.21
N ASP A 261 -4.83 20.49 -1.37
CA ASP A 261 -5.92 19.86 -2.10
C ASP A 261 -6.43 18.68 -1.28
N ASP A 262 -7.75 18.60 -1.10
CA ASP A 262 -8.39 17.51 -0.39
C ASP A 262 -8.32 16.27 -1.29
N VAL A 263 -7.34 15.41 -0.99
CA VAL A 263 -7.02 14.22 -1.82
C VAL A 263 -7.71 12.99 -1.23
N ASP A 264 -8.93 13.11 -0.73
CA ASP A 264 -9.76 11.98 -0.31
C ASP A 264 -10.43 11.25 -1.50
N GLU A 265 -10.12 11.63 -2.72
CA GLU A 265 -10.63 10.97 -3.92
C GLU A 265 -10.06 9.55 -4.04
N GLN A 266 -10.96 8.57 -4.01
CA GLN A 266 -10.64 7.15 -4.19
C GLN A 266 -10.47 6.76 -5.67
N ALA A 267 -10.62 7.72 -6.58
CA ALA A 267 -10.49 7.55 -8.01
C ALA A 267 -9.50 8.57 -8.58
N LEU A 268 -8.65 8.11 -9.51
CA LEU A 268 -7.78 8.99 -10.26
C LEU A 268 -8.59 9.78 -11.29
N SER A 269 -8.24 11.04 -11.47
CA SER A 269 -8.77 11.86 -12.58
C SER A 269 -8.26 11.33 -13.93
N TYR A 270 -8.96 11.69 -15.01
CA TYR A 270 -8.50 11.37 -16.38
C TYR A 270 -7.07 11.88 -16.64
N ALA A 271 -6.76 13.07 -16.13
CA ALA A 271 -5.46 13.69 -16.23
C ALA A 271 -4.35 12.84 -15.60
N GLU A 272 -4.58 12.34 -14.40
CA GLU A 272 -3.64 11.51 -13.66
C GLU A 272 -3.43 10.15 -14.34
N VAL A 273 -4.52 9.51 -14.79
CA VAL A 273 -4.43 8.25 -15.55
C VAL A 273 -3.62 8.44 -16.82
N LYS A 274 -3.88 9.51 -17.58
CA LYS A 274 -3.13 9.82 -18.81
C LYS A 274 -1.64 10.06 -18.53
N ALA A 275 -1.33 10.82 -17.49
CA ALA A 275 0.06 11.10 -17.10
C ALA A 275 0.82 9.83 -16.70
N LEU A 276 0.17 8.95 -15.92
CA LEU A 276 0.72 7.66 -15.51
C LEU A 276 1.01 6.75 -16.72
N CYS A 277 0.04 6.62 -17.62
CA CYS A 277 0.17 5.76 -18.79
C CYS A 277 1.20 6.28 -19.82
N ALA A 278 1.43 7.60 -19.87
CA ALA A 278 2.43 8.20 -20.75
C ALA A 278 3.87 8.04 -20.21
N GLY A 279 4.03 7.74 -18.92
CA GLY A 279 5.34 7.62 -18.29
C GLY A 279 6.16 8.91 -18.22
N ASP A 280 5.56 10.06 -18.54
CA ASP A 280 6.23 11.36 -18.55
C ASP A 280 5.73 12.27 -17.41
N PRO A 281 6.54 12.52 -16.38
CA PRO A 281 6.16 13.36 -15.23
C PRO A 281 5.81 14.81 -15.64
N ARG A 282 6.31 15.30 -16.77
CA ARG A 282 6.02 16.66 -17.27
C ARG A 282 4.58 16.82 -17.72
N ILE A 283 3.92 15.74 -18.14
CA ILE A 283 2.48 15.76 -18.51
C ILE A 283 1.65 16.07 -17.26
N ARG A 284 1.98 15.48 -16.12
CA ARG A 284 1.31 15.75 -14.86
C ARG A 284 1.53 17.21 -14.41
N GLU A 285 2.78 17.66 -14.41
CA GLU A 285 3.13 19.05 -14.05
C GLU A 285 2.38 20.07 -14.93
N LYS A 286 2.33 19.83 -16.24
CA LYS A 286 1.56 20.67 -17.16
C LYS A 286 0.08 20.71 -16.79
N MET A 287 -0.53 19.57 -16.48
CA MET A 287 -1.96 19.48 -16.16
C MET A 287 -2.28 20.16 -14.82
N ASP A 288 -1.43 19.99 -13.81
CA ASP A 288 -1.56 20.68 -12.53
C ASP A 288 -1.46 22.21 -12.72
N LEU A 289 -0.55 22.67 -13.57
CA LEU A 289 -0.42 24.08 -13.92
C LEU A 289 -1.66 24.61 -14.71
N ASP A 290 -2.20 23.82 -15.64
CA ASP A 290 -3.40 24.18 -16.39
C ASP A 290 -4.62 24.35 -15.46
N VAL A 291 -4.78 23.47 -14.47
CA VAL A 291 -5.83 23.59 -13.44
C VAL A 291 -5.62 24.84 -12.57
N GLN A 292 -4.39 25.13 -12.13
CA GLN A 292 -4.09 26.33 -11.36
C GLN A 292 -4.37 27.60 -12.16
N VAL A 293 -4.00 27.64 -13.43
CA VAL A 293 -4.27 28.76 -14.33
C VAL A 293 -5.78 28.96 -14.54
N ALA A 294 -6.54 27.87 -14.70
CA ALA A 294 -8.00 27.95 -14.83
C ALA A 294 -8.62 28.53 -13.55
N ARG A 295 -8.21 28.06 -12.38
CA ARG A 295 -8.65 28.59 -11.07
C ARG A 295 -8.33 30.07 -10.91
N LEU A 296 -7.11 30.49 -11.23
CA LEU A 296 -6.69 31.90 -11.15
C LEU A 296 -7.49 32.78 -12.12
N LYS A 297 -7.84 32.29 -13.31
CA LYS A 297 -8.70 32.99 -14.26
C LYS A 297 -10.10 33.22 -13.70
N VAL A 298 -10.70 32.20 -13.05
CA VAL A 298 -12.01 32.34 -12.38
C VAL A 298 -11.92 33.39 -11.26
N LEU A 299 -10.95 33.28 -10.36
CA LEU A 299 -10.77 34.24 -9.27
C LEU A 299 -10.54 35.68 -9.79
N ARG A 300 -9.80 35.85 -10.88
CA ARG A 300 -9.62 37.15 -11.52
C ARG A 300 -10.94 37.68 -12.08
N SER A 301 -11.73 36.83 -12.73
CA SER A 301 -13.05 37.22 -13.27
C SER A 301 -13.99 37.66 -12.15
N ASP A 302 -14.04 36.87 -11.04
CA ASP A 302 -14.88 37.19 -9.89
C ASP A 302 -14.46 38.52 -9.23
N TYR A 303 -13.15 38.76 -9.08
CA TYR A 303 -12.65 40.05 -8.59
C TYR A 303 -13.00 41.22 -9.49
N GLN A 304 -12.97 41.03 -10.83
CA GLN A 304 -13.34 42.05 -11.80
C GLN A 304 -14.84 42.34 -11.78
N ASN A 305 -15.68 41.33 -11.50
CA ASN A 305 -17.13 41.45 -11.41
C ASN A 305 -17.62 42.07 -10.08
N GLN A 306 -16.76 42.07 -9.04
CA GLN A 306 -17.05 42.69 -7.76
C GLN A 306 -16.61 44.17 -7.65
N LYS A 307 -15.91 44.69 -8.65
CA LYS A 307 -15.58 46.12 -8.83
C LYS A 307 -16.61 46.83 -9.67
#